data_b223b4d30405d06d8a2805810267236e
#
_entry.id   b223b4d30405d06d8a2805810267236e
#
_cell.length_a   1.000
_cell.length_b   1.000
_cell.length_c   1.000
_cell.angle_alpha   90.00
_cell.angle_beta   90.00
_cell.angle_gamma   90.00
#
_symmetry.space_group_name_H-M   'P 1'
#
loop_
_entity.id
_entity.type
_entity.pdbx_description
1 polymer ?
#
loop_
_entity_poly.entity_id
_entity_poly.type
_entity_poly.pdbx_seq_one_letter_code
_entity_poly.pdbx_strand_id
1 'polypeptide(L)'
;MSEDAAVEETPVWLEVNGAPLVTWMCTPDLLEELALGWLHGEGYIDSVDDVRLRPCSTDLGFWATIPEAKLEAIRAENRRPVLASGCGAVATYLADPAGAPITRRPPVVLPPVEQLRQLFKTLFQLGTRYRDTGGIHAAALTDGATLLAHAEDIGRHNAVDKVIGSLVLNRRTIAGLGLLVTGRISAELAFKAARAGITWVATPSVPSTLAVEIARRNGMVLIGRAVSGTPALHGAAPAGAG
;
A
#
# COMPACT_ATOMS: atom_id res chain seq x y z
N MET A 1 -17.77 32.89 1.84
CA MET A 1 -17.40 31.82 0.90
C MET A 1 -16.05 31.33 1.40
N SER A 2 -15.99 30.14 2.02
CA SER A 2 -14.70 29.52 2.32
C SER A 2 -14.00 29.28 0.99
N GLU A 3 -12.77 29.76 0.82
CA GLU A 3 -11.90 29.26 -0.24
C GLU A 3 -11.92 27.73 -0.11
N ASP A 4 -12.35 27.05 -1.18
CA ASP A 4 -12.31 25.58 -1.20
C ASP A 4 -10.88 25.16 -0.93
N ALA A 5 -10.65 24.45 0.17
CA ALA A 5 -9.32 24.05 0.57
C ALA A 5 -8.77 23.09 -0.49
N ALA A 6 -7.73 23.53 -1.21
CA ALA A 6 -7.02 22.69 -2.17
C ALA A 6 -6.26 21.58 -1.43
N VAL A 7 -6.16 20.42 -2.06
CA VAL A 7 -5.32 19.34 -1.55
C VAL A 7 -3.86 19.65 -1.85
N GLU A 8 -3.02 19.57 -0.83
CA GLU A 8 -1.59 19.80 -0.98
C GLU A 8 -0.94 18.66 -1.75
N GLU A 9 -0.21 19.00 -2.82
CA GLU A 9 0.50 18.09 -3.71
C GLU A 9 1.91 18.60 -3.98
N THR A 10 2.91 17.75 -3.78
CA THR A 10 4.31 18.11 -3.93
C THR A 10 5.09 16.99 -4.60
N PRO A 11 6.04 17.28 -5.52
CA PRO A 11 6.96 16.28 -6.05
C PRO A 11 8.00 15.91 -5.00
N VAL A 12 8.20 14.60 -4.78
CA VAL A 12 9.24 14.04 -3.91
C VAL A 12 9.98 12.96 -4.68
N TRP A 13 11.30 13.08 -4.78
CA TRP A 13 12.12 12.17 -5.57
C TRP A 13 12.86 11.15 -4.70
N LEU A 14 13.20 10.00 -5.30
CA LEU A 14 14.04 8.96 -4.72
C LEU A 14 15.12 8.53 -5.72
N GLU A 15 16.37 8.55 -5.25
CA GLU A 15 17.51 7.93 -5.91
C GLU A 15 17.96 6.70 -5.13
N VAL A 16 18.30 5.63 -5.84
CA VAL A 16 18.85 4.40 -5.26
C VAL A 16 20.21 4.13 -5.84
N ASN A 17 21.22 3.97 -4.98
CA ASN A 17 22.61 3.73 -5.36
C ASN A 17 23.12 4.73 -6.42
N GLY A 18 22.70 6.01 -6.31
CA GLY A 18 23.11 7.09 -7.22
C GLY A 18 22.35 7.15 -8.55
N ALA A 19 21.32 6.35 -8.74
CA ALA A 19 20.47 6.40 -9.92
C ALA A 19 19.06 6.90 -9.56
N PRO A 20 18.48 7.87 -10.31
CA PRO A 20 17.08 8.28 -10.16
C PRO A 20 16.15 7.09 -10.37
N LEU A 21 15.18 6.90 -9.47
CA LEU A 21 14.27 5.74 -9.52
C LEU A 21 12.81 6.15 -9.69
N VAL A 22 12.31 7.06 -8.88
CA VAL A 22 10.92 7.52 -8.92
C VAL A 22 10.79 8.95 -8.41
N THR A 23 9.77 9.66 -8.90
CA THR A 23 9.27 10.90 -8.31
C THR A 23 7.79 10.71 -8.04
N TRP A 24 7.39 10.87 -6.78
CA TRP A 24 5.98 10.85 -6.39
C TRP A 24 5.39 12.26 -6.46
N MET A 25 4.16 12.37 -6.94
CA MET A 25 3.28 13.47 -6.60
C MET A 25 2.49 13.05 -5.38
N CYS A 26 2.74 13.65 -4.22
CA CYS A 26 2.20 13.19 -2.94
C CYS A 26 1.88 14.34 -1.98
N THR A 27 1.09 14.04 -0.97
CA THR A 27 0.92 14.92 0.18
C THR A 27 2.22 14.91 1.00
N PRO A 28 2.83 16.09 1.33
CA PRO A 28 4.18 16.17 1.88
C PRO A 28 4.27 15.88 3.39
N ASP A 29 3.75 14.73 3.81
CA ASP A 29 3.92 14.19 5.15
C ASP A 29 4.31 12.71 5.09
N LEU A 30 4.84 12.17 6.20
CA LEU A 30 5.25 10.76 6.28
C LEU A 30 6.14 10.35 5.09
N LEU A 31 7.06 11.24 4.68
CA LEU A 31 7.85 11.04 3.46
C LEU A 31 8.90 9.94 3.59
N GLU A 32 9.46 9.75 4.77
CA GLU A 32 10.36 8.62 5.04
C GLU A 32 9.62 7.30 4.98
N GLU A 33 8.42 7.25 5.56
CA GLU A 33 7.53 6.11 5.47
C GLU A 33 7.10 5.84 4.02
N LEU A 34 6.79 6.89 3.23
CA LEU A 34 6.49 6.75 1.81
C LEU A 34 7.64 6.05 1.07
N ALA A 35 8.87 6.52 1.26
CA ALA A 35 10.05 5.97 0.60
C ALA A 35 10.32 4.52 1.03
N LEU A 36 10.28 4.22 2.34
CA LEU A 36 10.49 2.87 2.86
C LEU A 36 9.39 1.90 2.43
N GLY A 37 8.14 2.33 2.47
CA GLY A 37 7.02 1.50 2.06
C GLY A 37 7.02 1.19 0.57
N TRP A 38 7.38 2.16 -0.26
CA TRP A 38 7.55 1.96 -1.69
C TRP A 38 8.70 0.99 -1.99
N LEU A 39 9.88 1.19 -1.38
CA LEU A 39 11.03 0.28 -1.53
C LEU A 39 10.69 -1.16 -1.11
N HIS A 40 9.95 -1.31 -0.01
CA HIS A 40 9.47 -2.62 0.45
C HIS A 40 8.44 -3.22 -0.50
N GLY A 41 7.42 -2.44 -0.90
CA GLY A 41 6.36 -2.87 -1.82
C GLY A 41 6.87 -3.26 -3.21
N GLU A 42 7.93 -2.60 -3.69
CA GLU A 42 8.61 -2.93 -4.94
C GLU A 42 9.73 -3.98 -4.78
N GLY A 43 10.04 -4.39 -3.54
CA GLY A 43 10.99 -5.45 -3.21
C GLY A 43 12.45 -5.07 -3.29
N TYR A 44 12.74 -3.79 -3.17
CA TYR A 44 14.11 -3.31 -3.02
C TYR A 44 14.68 -3.64 -1.64
N ILE A 45 13.82 -3.75 -0.64
CA ILE A 45 14.16 -4.09 0.74
C ILE A 45 13.15 -5.09 1.31
N ASP A 46 13.56 -5.87 2.29
CA ASP A 46 12.68 -6.73 3.11
C ASP A 46 12.49 -6.12 4.51
N SER A 47 13.46 -5.32 4.98
CA SER A 47 13.43 -4.63 6.26
C SER A 47 14.09 -3.26 6.18
N VAL A 48 13.93 -2.44 7.21
CA VAL A 48 14.62 -1.13 7.31
C VAL A 48 16.15 -1.29 7.41
N ASP A 49 16.64 -2.43 7.87
CA ASP A 49 18.08 -2.69 8.00
C ASP A 49 18.77 -2.94 6.64
N ASP A 50 17.99 -3.19 5.58
CA ASP A 50 18.48 -3.37 4.21
C ASP A 50 18.79 -2.04 3.50
N VAL A 51 18.44 -0.90 4.09
CA VAL A 51 18.58 0.40 3.45
C VAL A 51 19.20 1.43 4.38
N ARG A 52 20.06 2.27 3.82
CA ARG A 52 20.45 3.54 4.42
C ARG A 52 19.73 4.65 3.65
N LEU A 53 18.67 5.19 4.26
CA LEU A 53 17.91 6.30 3.71
C LEU A 53 18.42 7.62 4.28
N ARG A 54 18.64 8.63 3.43
CA ARG A 54 19.06 9.97 3.81
C ARG A 54 18.20 11.02 3.12
N PRO A 55 17.54 11.93 3.86
CA PRO A 55 16.80 13.02 3.25
C PRO A 55 17.76 14.03 2.60
N CYS A 56 17.30 14.67 1.52
CA CYS A 56 17.97 15.83 0.94
C CYS A 56 17.75 17.05 1.85
N SER A 57 18.79 17.85 2.05
CA SER A 57 18.72 19.06 2.88
C SER A 57 18.23 20.30 2.14
N THR A 58 18.20 20.26 0.81
CA THR A 58 17.90 21.41 -0.06
C THR A 58 16.64 21.25 -0.87
N ASP A 59 16.08 20.05 -0.93
CA ASP A 59 14.90 19.70 -1.72
C ASP A 59 14.15 18.53 -1.09
N LEU A 60 12.91 18.30 -1.50
CA LEU A 60 12.13 17.15 -1.03
C LEU A 60 12.52 15.90 -1.81
N GLY A 61 13.27 15.02 -1.16
CA GLY A 61 13.71 13.77 -1.75
C GLY A 61 14.66 12.99 -0.86
N PHE A 62 15.03 11.80 -1.34
CA PHE A 62 15.84 10.86 -0.57
C PHE A 62 16.91 10.19 -1.43
N TRP A 63 18.07 9.99 -0.84
CA TRP A 63 19.08 9.06 -1.29
C TRP A 63 19.00 7.77 -0.50
N ALA A 64 18.76 6.67 -1.18
CA ALA A 64 18.77 5.34 -0.60
C ALA A 64 20.02 4.57 -1.06
N THR A 65 20.64 3.86 -0.15
CA THR A 65 21.71 2.91 -0.46
C THR A 65 21.26 1.54 -0.01
N ILE A 66 21.21 0.58 -0.94
CA ILE A 66 20.85 -0.82 -0.71
C ILE A 66 22.00 -1.74 -1.17
N PRO A 67 22.06 -3.01 -0.72
CA PRO A 67 23.04 -3.98 -1.21
C PRO A 67 22.95 -4.15 -2.73
N GLU A 68 24.10 -4.08 -3.43
CA GLU A 68 24.13 -4.16 -4.90
C GLU A 68 23.57 -5.51 -5.42
N ALA A 69 23.79 -6.60 -4.72
CA ALA A 69 23.23 -7.89 -5.08
C ALA A 69 21.69 -7.89 -5.14
N LYS A 70 21.03 -7.09 -4.28
CA LYS A 70 19.58 -6.91 -4.31
C LYS A 70 19.15 -6.16 -5.57
N LEU A 71 19.87 -5.10 -5.92
CA LEU A 71 19.60 -4.29 -7.10
C LEU A 71 19.82 -5.10 -8.40
N GLU A 72 20.87 -5.91 -8.46
CA GLU A 72 21.14 -6.83 -9.58
C GLU A 72 20.02 -7.87 -9.74
N ALA A 73 19.54 -8.45 -8.64
CA ALA A 73 18.43 -9.39 -8.67
C ALA A 73 17.16 -8.75 -9.26
N ILE A 74 16.85 -7.50 -8.87
CA ILE A 74 15.72 -6.75 -9.40
C ILE A 74 15.89 -6.46 -10.89
N ARG A 75 17.08 -6.05 -11.32
CA ARG A 75 17.40 -5.81 -12.75
C ARG A 75 17.24 -7.07 -13.59
N ALA A 76 17.63 -8.22 -13.04
CA ALA A 76 17.50 -9.52 -13.71
C ALA A 76 16.05 -9.96 -13.93
N GLU A 77 15.09 -9.42 -13.17
CA GLU A 77 13.67 -9.70 -13.34
C GLU A 77 13.06 -9.06 -14.61
N ASN A 78 13.81 -8.23 -15.34
CA ASN A 78 13.34 -7.52 -16.55
C ASN A 78 11.98 -6.81 -16.35
N ARG A 79 11.79 -6.16 -15.23
CA ARG A 79 10.57 -5.46 -14.88
C ARG A 79 10.27 -4.36 -15.91
N ARG A 80 9.03 -4.31 -16.37
CA ARG A 80 8.57 -3.21 -17.24
C ARG A 80 7.84 -2.18 -16.39
N PRO A 81 8.16 -0.87 -16.56
CA PRO A 81 7.37 0.19 -15.95
C PRO A 81 5.91 0.09 -16.42
N VAL A 82 4.98 0.12 -15.50
CA VAL A 82 3.54 0.12 -15.78
C VAL A 82 2.94 1.44 -15.34
N LEU A 83 2.25 2.11 -16.25
CA LEU A 83 1.46 3.28 -15.90
C LEU A 83 0.14 2.82 -15.27
N ALA A 84 -0.03 3.14 -14.00
CA ALA A 84 -1.25 2.83 -13.27
C ALA A 84 -2.46 3.60 -13.79
N SER A 85 -3.62 2.95 -13.90
CA SER A 85 -4.87 3.62 -14.25
C SER A 85 -5.31 4.60 -13.15
N GLY A 86 -5.14 5.89 -13.37
CA GLY A 86 -5.83 6.93 -12.63
C GLY A 86 -5.07 7.70 -11.55
N CYS A 87 -3.76 7.51 -11.35
CA CYS A 87 -2.96 8.36 -10.46
C CYS A 87 -1.51 8.49 -10.91
N GLY A 88 -1.18 8.22 -12.17
CA GLY A 88 0.17 8.44 -12.72
C GLY A 88 1.30 7.64 -12.04
N ALA A 89 1.00 6.76 -11.09
CA ALA A 89 2.02 5.98 -10.42
C ALA A 89 2.68 5.02 -11.43
N VAL A 90 3.99 5.10 -11.54
CA VAL A 90 4.79 4.11 -12.24
C VAL A 90 5.05 2.99 -11.25
N ALA A 91 4.31 1.90 -11.38
CA ALA A 91 4.65 0.66 -10.68
C ALA A 91 5.55 -0.19 -11.59
N THR A 92 6.61 -0.75 -11.04
CA THR A 92 7.35 -1.78 -11.74
C THR A 92 6.57 -3.08 -11.63
N TYR A 93 6.05 -3.54 -12.75
CA TYR A 93 5.23 -4.75 -12.81
C TYR A 93 6.07 -5.93 -13.26
N LEU A 94 5.98 -7.04 -12.58
CA LEU A 94 6.53 -8.30 -13.09
C LEU A 94 5.82 -8.68 -14.39
N ALA A 95 6.56 -9.11 -15.41
CA ALA A 95 6.01 -9.52 -16.70
C ALA A 95 4.98 -10.66 -16.56
N ASP A 96 5.05 -11.42 -15.48
CA ASP A 96 4.07 -12.42 -15.06
C ASP A 96 3.68 -12.22 -13.59
N PRO A 97 2.53 -11.57 -13.32
CA PRO A 97 2.00 -11.47 -11.95
C PRO A 97 1.71 -12.82 -11.31
N ALA A 98 1.67 -13.89 -12.14
CA ALA A 98 1.49 -15.25 -11.69
C ALA A 98 2.78 -15.92 -11.20
N GLY A 99 3.95 -15.41 -11.64
CA GLY A 99 5.27 -15.94 -11.31
C GLY A 99 5.84 -15.42 -9.98
N ALA A 100 5.19 -14.51 -9.29
CA ALA A 100 5.63 -14.11 -7.97
C ALA A 100 5.56 -15.31 -7.01
N PRO A 101 6.62 -15.58 -6.21
CA PRO A 101 6.60 -16.69 -5.28
C PRO A 101 5.40 -16.56 -4.33
N ILE A 102 4.56 -17.57 -4.30
CA ILE A 102 3.43 -17.67 -3.36
C ILE A 102 4.05 -17.80 -1.97
N THR A 103 4.09 -16.70 -1.24
CA THR A 103 4.44 -16.76 0.18
C THR A 103 3.34 -17.54 0.89
N ARG A 104 3.67 -18.68 1.49
CA ARG A 104 2.70 -19.46 2.28
C ARG A 104 2.18 -18.58 3.41
N ARG A 105 0.90 -18.24 3.36
CA ARG A 105 0.27 -17.35 4.32
C ARG A 105 -0.44 -18.15 5.40
N PRO A 106 -0.55 -17.60 6.61
CA PRO A 106 -1.44 -18.16 7.59
C PRO A 106 -2.90 -18.12 7.06
N PRO A 107 -3.77 -18.99 7.58
CA PRO A 107 -5.20 -18.94 7.24
C PRO A 107 -5.76 -17.54 7.51
N VAL A 108 -6.51 -17.00 6.55
CA VAL A 108 -7.07 -15.64 6.66
C VAL A 108 -8.24 -15.66 7.62
N VAL A 109 -8.08 -14.99 8.76
CA VAL A 109 -9.18 -14.73 9.70
C VAL A 109 -9.68 -13.31 9.45
N LEU A 110 -10.94 -13.19 9.05
CA LEU A 110 -11.57 -11.89 8.83
C LEU A 110 -12.23 -11.38 10.11
N PRO A 111 -12.21 -10.09 10.39
CA PRO A 111 -12.99 -9.51 11.45
C PRO A 111 -14.50 -9.66 11.13
N PRO A 112 -15.37 -9.74 12.13
CA PRO A 112 -16.82 -9.64 11.94
C PRO A 112 -17.17 -8.35 11.18
N VAL A 113 -18.25 -8.38 10.38
CA VAL A 113 -18.66 -7.24 9.55
C VAL A 113 -18.82 -5.95 10.36
N GLU A 114 -19.37 -6.06 11.58
CA GLU A 114 -19.54 -4.89 12.44
C GLU A 114 -18.20 -4.32 12.91
N GLN A 115 -17.24 -5.19 13.25
CA GLN A 115 -15.88 -4.76 13.58
C GLN A 115 -15.18 -4.11 12.40
N LEU A 116 -15.36 -4.68 11.19
CA LEU A 116 -14.81 -4.08 9.97
C LEU A 116 -15.36 -2.66 9.74
N ARG A 117 -16.66 -2.46 9.93
CA ARG A 117 -17.31 -1.15 9.84
C ARG A 117 -16.78 -0.17 10.89
N GLN A 118 -16.57 -0.65 12.12
CA GLN A 118 -16.00 0.19 13.17
C GLN A 118 -14.55 0.61 12.85
N LEU A 119 -13.74 -0.27 12.28
CA LEU A 119 -12.38 0.05 11.81
C LEU A 119 -12.43 1.15 10.73
N PHE A 120 -13.33 1.06 9.75
CA PHE A 120 -13.51 2.12 8.75
C PHE A 120 -14.02 3.42 9.36
N LYS A 121 -14.95 3.36 10.31
CA LYS A 121 -15.41 4.55 11.03
C LYS A 121 -14.26 5.25 11.74
N THR A 122 -13.40 4.49 12.41
CA THR A 122 -12.18 5.02 13.05
C THR A 122 -11.23 5.63 12.02
N LEU A 123 -10.99 4.97 10.89
CA LEU A 123 -10.15 5.50 9.81
C LEU A 123 -10.67 6.84 9.28
N PHE A 124 -11.97 6.95 9.02
CA PHE A 124 -12.60 8.21 8.58
C PHE A 124 -12.55 9.31 9.64
N GLN A 125 -12.60 8.95 10.92
CA GLN A 125 -12.49 9.93 12.02
C GLN A 125 -11.07 10.47 12.16
N LEU A 126 -10.06 9.65 11.90
CA LEU A 126 -8.65 10.05 11.92
C LEU A 126 -8.27 10.92 10.72
N GLY A 127 -8.96 10.76 9.60
CA GLY A 127 -8.73 11.51 8.37
C GLY A 127 -9.13 12.98 8.49
N THR A 128 -8.19 13.84 8.85
CA THR A 128 -8.44 15.29 9.00
C THR A 128 -8.51 15.98 7.65
N ARG A 129 -7.60 15.66 6.74
CA ARG A 129 -7.54 16.25 5.40
C ARG A 129 -8.75 15.88 4.53
N TYR A 130 -9.26 14.65 4.66
CA TYR A 130 -10.46 14.24 3.95
C TYR A 130 -11.68 15.07 4.36
N ARG A 131 -11.83 15.38 5.65
CA ARG A 131 -12.93 16.22 6.13
C ARG A 131 -12.85 17.64 5.59
N ASP A 132 -11.63 18.16 5.42
CA ASP A 132 -11.40 19.53 5.02
C ASP A 132 -11.52 19.71 3.50
N THR A 133 -11.14 18.71 2.72
CA THR A 133 -10.99 18.82 1.25
C THR A 133 -11.91 17.89 0.46
N GLY A 134 -12.31 16.73 1.01
CA GLY A 134 -13.04 15.67 0.29
C GLY A 134 -12.25 15.00 -0.83
N GLY A 135 -11.00 15.41 -1.08
CA GLY A 135 -10.20 15.06 -2.27
C GLY A 135 -8.96 14.19 -1.98
N ILE A 136 -8.92 13.49 -0.84
CA ILE A 136 -7.75 12.71 -0.44
C ILE A 136 -8.11 11.23 -0.21
N HIS A 137 -7.14 10.36 -0.33
CA HIS A 137 -7.27 8.95 0.01
C HIS A 137 -6.70 8.66 1.40
N ALA A 138 -7.23 7.62 2.06
CA ALA A 138 -6.68 7.12 3.30
C ALA A 138 -6.44 5.62 3.23
N ALA A 139 -5.42 5.16 3.96
CA ALA A 139 -5.12 3.75 4.19
C ALA A 139 -4.83 3.50 5.67
N ALA A 140 -5.05 2.27 6.12
CA ALA A 140 -4.65 1.83 7.45
C ALA A 140 -4.26 0.34 7.46
N LEU A 141 -3.28 -0.02 8.29
CA LEU A 141 -2.99 -1.41 8.64
C LEU A 141 -3.68 -1.76 9.96
N THR A 142 -4.18 -2.98 10.07
CA THR A 142 -4.95 -3.45 11.22
C THR A 142 -4.67 -4.92 11.54
N ASP A 143 -4.76 -5.27 12.81
CA ASP A 143 -4.77 -6.65 13.32
C ASP A 143 -6.17 -7.29 13.28
N GLY A 144 -7.17 -6.54 12.78
CA GLY A 144 -8.58 -6.93 12.77
C GLY A 144 -9.39 -6.40 13.97
N ALA A 145 -8.72 -5.88 15.01
CA ALA A 145 -9.34 -5.28 16.18
C ALA A 145 -9.09 -3.78 16.26
N THR A 146 -7.87 -3.33 15.95
CA THR A 146 -7.43 -1.93 16.06
C THR A 146 -6.65 -1.51 14.82
N LEU A 147 -6.55 -0.19 14.61
CA LEU A 147 -5.65 0.37 13.60
C LEU A 147 -4.24 0.47 14.17
N LEU A 148 -3.26 -0.09 13.48
CA LEU A 148 -1.85 -0.11 13.87
C LEU A 148 -1.05 1.04 13.25
N ALA A 149 -1.46 1.49 12.07
CA ALA A 149 -0.95 2.66 11.35
C ALA A 149 -2.05 3.20 10.46
N HIS A 150 -2.05 4.51 10.20
CA HIS A 150 -2.92 5.14 9.21
C HIS A 150 -2.18 6.29 8.51
N ALA A 151 -2.56 6.58 7.28
CA ALA A 151 -2.03 7.70 6.52
C ALA A 151 -3.06 8.21 5.52
N GLU A 152 -2.96 9.50 5.20
CA GLU A 152 -3.69 10.15 4.10
C GLU A 152 -2.71 10.57 3.01
N ASP A 153 -3.13 10.51 1.76
CA ASP A 153 -2.38 11.02 0.60
C ASP A 153 -3.32 11.31 -0.57
N ILE A 154 -2.96 12.27 -1.42
CA ILE A 154 -3.67 12.53 -2.67
C ILE A 154 -3.66 11.29 -3.58
N GLY A 155 -2.59 10.49 -3.52
CA GLY A 155 -2.43 9.22 -4.22
C GLY A 155 -2.80 8.01 -3.35
N ARG A 156 -3.79 7.21 -3.76
CA ARG A 156 -4.18 6.00 -3.01
C ARG A 156 -3.03 5.01 -2.80
N HIS A 157 -2.09 4.90 -3.76
CA HIS A 157 -0.92 4.04 -3.64
C HIS A 157 0.08 4.59 -2.61
N ASN A 158 0.28 5.91 -2.62
CA ASN A 158 1.13 6.58 -1.64
C ASN A 158 0.62 6.39 -0.21
N ALA A 159 -0.70 6.51 0.01
CA ALA A 159 -1.29 6.24 1.33
C ALA A 159 -0.99 4.82 1.81
N VAL A 160 -1.03 3.82 0.90
CA VAL A 160 -0.67 2.43 1.22
C VAL A 160 0.83 2.30 1.50
N ASP A 161 1.68 2.94 0.71
CA ASP A 161 3.13 2.93 0.96
C ASP A 161 3.47 3.55 2.32
N LYS A 162 2.86 4.68 2.66
CA LYS A 162 3.06 5.33 3.96
C LYS A 162 2.74 4.40 5.14
N VAL A 163 1.62 3.67 5.11
CA VAL A 163 1.27 2.76 6.22
C VAL A 163 2.16 1.52 6.27
N ILE A 164 2.56 0.97 5.12
CA ILE A 164 3.54 -0.11 5.06
C ILE A 164 4.88 0.37 5.62
N GLY A 165 5.37 1.51 5.14
CA GLY A 165 6.63 2.10 5.55
C GLY A 165 6.66 2.46 7.03
N SER A 166 5.54 2.88 7.61
CA SER A 166 5.44 3.13 9.05
C SER A 166 5.75 1.88 9.88
N LEU A 167 5.28 0.70 9.46
CA LEU A 167 5.61 -0.54 10.15
C LEU A 167 7.04 -0.99 9.86
N VAL A 168 7.53 -0.84 8.62
CA VAL A 168 8.93 -1.13 8.25
C VAL A 168 9.89 -0.29 9.09
N LEU A 169 9.67 1.02 9.17
CA LEU A 169 10.48 1.96 9.96
C LEU A 169 10.55 1.54 11.43
N ASN A 170 9.43 1.10 11.98
CA ASN A 170 9.31 0.68 13.37
C ASN A 170 9.64 -0.81 13.60
N ARG A 171 10.21 -1.51 12.62
CA ARG A 171 10.57 -2.95 12.69
C ARG A 171 9.41 -3.85 13.11
N ARG A 172 8.19 -3.49 12.72
CA ARG A 172 6.98 -4.26 13.05
C ARG A 172 6.63 -5.20 11.91
N THR A 173 6.14 -6.38 12.25
CA THR A 173 5.68 -7.39 11.28
C THR A 173 4.41 -6.93 10.59
N ILE A 174 4.39 -7.01 9.25
CA ILE A 174 3.22 -6.71 8.42
C ILE A 174 2.48 -8.00 8.05
N ALA A 175 3.21 -9.10 7.94
CA ALA A 175 2.63 -10.39 7.56
C ALA A 175 1.48 -10.79 8.50
N GLY A 176 0.36 -11.18 7.90
CA GLY A 176 -0.84 -11.57 8.63
C GLY A 176 -1.83 -10.43 8.91
N LEU A 177 -1.44 -9.19 8.69
CA LEU A 177 -2.32 -8.04 8.91
C LEU A 177 -3.36 -7.87 7.80
N GLY A 178 -4.38 -7.04 8.09
CA GLY A 178 -5.33 -6.51 7.16
C GLY A 178 -4.97 -5.09 6.72
N LEU A 179 -5.39 -4.72 5.49
CA LEU A 179 -5.24 -3.39 4.93
C LEU A 179 -6.61 -2.80 4.62
N LEU A 180 -6.89 -1.61 5.12
CA LEU A 180 -8.05 -0.80 4.79
C LEU A 180 -7.62 0.28 3.80
N VAL A 181 -8.41 0.49 2.74
CA VAL A 181 -8.17 1.55 1.76
C VAL A 181 -9.49 2.20 1.37
N THR A 182 -9.49 3.51 1.13
CA THR A 182 -10.70 4.24 0.73
C THR A 182 -10.97 4.18 -0.77
N GLY A 183 -9.93 3.96 -1.58
CA GLY A 183 -10.03 3.86 -3.03
C GLY A 183 -10.30 2.43 -3.53
N ARG A 184 -10.44 2.28 -4.86
CA ARG A 184 -10.52 0.96 -5.52
C ARG A 184 -9.28 0.13 -5.23
N ILE A 185 -9.43 -1.19 -5.12
CA ILE A 185 -8.29 -2.11 -5.07
C ILE A 185 -7.89 -2.44 -6.50
N SER A 186 -6.82 -1.82 -6.99
CA SER A 186 -6.22 -2.11 -8.31
C SER A 186 -5.30 -3.33 -8.23
N ALA A 187 -4.89 -3.84 -9.39
CA ALA A 187 -3.93 -4.94 -9.49
C ALA A 187 -2.60 -4.63 -8.77
N GLU A 188 -2.08 -3.42 -8.96
CA GLU A 188 -0.83 -2.98 -8.34
C GLU A 188 -0.95 -2.94 -6.81
N LEU A 189 -2.08 -2.43 -6.29
CA LEU A 189 -2.32 -2.39 -4.85
C LEU A 189 -2.44 -3.80 -4.27
N ALA A 190 -3.15 -4.71 -4.97
CA ALA A 190 -3.24 -6.11 -4.57
C ALA A 190 -1.87 -6.80 -4.60
N PHE A 191 -1.05 -6.53 -5.62
CA PHE A 191 0.30 -7.06 -5.72
C PHE A 191 1.20 -6.56 -4.58
N LYS A 192 1.17 -5.25 -4.30
CA LYS A 192 1.91 -4.63 -3.21
C LYS A 192 1.50 -5.19 -1.84
N ALA A 193 0.19 -5.31 -1.59
CA ALA A 193 -0.33 -5.95 -0.39
C ALA A 193 0.11 -7.42 -0.28
N ALA A 194 0.07 -8.14 -1.41
CA ALA A 194 0.54 -9.51 -1.48
C ALA A 194 2.01 -9.63 -1.11
N ARG A 195 2.87 -8.77 -1.63
CA ARG A 195 4.30 -8.75 -1.35
C ARG A 195 4.61 -8.43 0.11
N ALA A 196 3.88 -7.50 0.70
CA ALA A 196 4.01 -7.16 2.11
C ALA A 196 3.51 -8.25 3.08
N GLY A 197 2.93 -9.35 2.57
CA GLY A 197 2.40 -10.43 3.42
C GLY A 197 1.02 -10.13 4.03
N ILE A 198 0.33 -9.09 3.55
CA ILE A 198 -1.04 -8.74 3.98
C ILE A 198 -1.99 -9.84 3.56
N THR A 199 -2.86 -10.27 4.47
CA THR A 199 -3.74 -11.42 4.26
C THR A 199 -5.11 -11.05 3.72
N TRP A 200 -5.59 -9.85 3.99
CA TRP A 200 -6.83 -9.33 3.44
C TRP A 200 -6.79 -7.82 3.23
N VAL A 201 -7.53 -7.35 2.22
CA VAL A 201 -7.67 -5.93 1.90
C VAL A 201 -9.14 -5.58 1.80
N ALA A 202 -9.57 -4.52 2.47
CA ALA A 202 -10.94 -4.04 2.44
C ALA A 202 -11.07 -2.62 1.90
N THR A 203 -12.19 -2.38 1.19
CA THR A 203 -12.53 -1.07 0.63
C THR A 203 -14.04 -0.80 0.66
N PRO A 204 -14.49 0.46 0.86
CA PRO A 204 -15.86 0.86 0.58
C PRO A 204 -16.24 0.73 -0.90
N SER A 205 -15.25 0.75 -1.78
CA SER A 205 -15.36 0.64 -3.24
C SER A 205 -15.35 -0.84 -3.69
N VAL A 206 -14.70 -1.12 -4.83
CA VAL A 206 -14.62 -2.45 -5.43
C VAL A 206 -13.19 -2.79 -5.87
N PRO A 207 -12.82 -4.09 -5.92
CA PRO A 207 -11.59 -4.52 -6.56
C PRO A 207 -11.75 -4.62 -8.08
N SER A 208 -10.62 -4.54 -8.81
CA SER A 208 -10.58 -4.90 -10.22
C SER A 208 -10.52 -6.42 -10.42
N THR A 209 -10.88 -6.92 -11.60
CA THR A 209 -10.82 -8.36 -11.93
C THR A 209 -9.41 -8.92 -11.79
N LEU A 210 -8.38 -8.16 -12.24
CA LEU A 210 -7.00 -8.58 -12.11
C LEU A 210 -6.53 -8.57 -10.65
N ALA A 211 -7.00 -7.63 -9.82
CA ALA A 211 -6.73 -7.65 -8.37
C ALA A 211 -7.30 -8.92 -7.71
N VAL A 212 -8.50 -9.35 -8.12
CA VAL A 212 -9.12 -10.59 -7.62
C VAL A 212 -8.29 -11.82 -8.01
N GLU A 213 -7.76 -11.86 -9.24
CA GLU A 213 -6.90 -12.95 -9.68
C GLU A 213 -5.59 -13.01 -8.88
N ILE A 214 -4.92 -11.87 -8.69
CA ILE A 214 -3.71 -11.75 -7.87
C ILE A 214 -4.00 -12.21 -6.43
N ALA A 215 -5.10 -11.77 -5.85
CA ALA A 215 -5.48 -12.16 -4.50
C ALA A 215 -5.71 -13.66 -4.36
N ARG A 216 -6.42 -14.28 -5.33
CA ARG A 216 -6.67 -15.72 -5.34
C ARG A 216 -5.36 -16.52 -5.38
N ARG A 217 -4.43 -16.14 -6.27
CA ARG A 217 -3.13 -16.81 -6.42
C ARG A 217 -2.25 -16.68 -5.19
N ASN A 218 -2.39 -15.57 -4.48
CA ASN A 218 -1.60 -15.29 -3.28
C ASN A 218 -2.32 -15.63 -1.96
N GLY A 219 -3.43 -16.37 -1.97
CA GLY A 219 -4.14 -16.74 -0.75
C GLY A 219 -4.69 -15.56 0.05
N MET A 220 -4.99 -14.43 -0.62
CA MET A 220 -5.45 -13.19 -0.01
C MET A 220 -6.97 -13.02 -0.25
N VAL A 221 -7.67 -12.43 0.72
CA VAL A 221 -9.09 -12.07 0.59
C VAL A 221 -9.22 -10.57 0.30
N LEU A 222 -10.04 -10.22 -0.68
CA LEU A 222 -10.44 -8.83 -0.94
C LEU A 222 -11.91 -8.64 -0.52
N ILE A 223 -12.18 -7.57 0.18
CA ILE A 223 -13.50 -7.21 0.69
C ILE A 223 -13.92 -5.90 0.03
N GLY A 224 -14.81 -6.00 -0.94
CA GLY A 224 -15.47 -4.83 -1.55
C GLY A 224 -16.73 -4.43 -0.80
N ARG A 225 -17.17 -3.18 -0.95
CA ARG A 225 -18.38 -2.62 -0.30
C ARG A 225 -18.38 -2.81 1.23
N ALA A 226 -17.22 -2.69 1.83
CA ALA A 226 -16.97 -3.04 3.23
C ALA A 226 -17.78 -2.21 4.25
N VAL A 227 -18.27 -1.03 3.86
CA VAL A 227 -18.93 -0.06 4.77
C VAL A 227 -20.45 -0.12 4.65
N SER A 228 -20.99 -0.41 3.47
CA SER A 228 -22.44 -0.35 3.20
C SER A 228 -22.97 -1.65 2.60
N GLY A 229 -24.19 -2.02 2.99
CA GLY A 229 -24.83 -3.26 2.49
C GLY A 229 -24.11 -4.52 2.95
N THR A 230 -24.13 -5.56 2.12
CA THR A 230 -23.40 -6.81 2.37
C THR A 230 -22.02 -6.72 1.73
N PRO A 231 -20.92 -6.88 2.50
CA PRO A 231 -19.59 -6.92 1.94
C PRO A 231 -19.43 -8.05 0.92
N ALA A 232 -18.78 -7.74 -0.20
CA ALA A 232 -18.51 -8.69 -1.28
C ALA A 232 -17.10 -9.27 -1.10
N LEU A 233 -17.01 -10.59 -0.88
CA LEU A 233 -15.73 -11.29 -0.74
C LEU A 233 -15.24 -11.79 -2.09
N HIS A 234 -13.95 -11.59 -2.35
CA HIS A 234 -13.26 -11.99 -3.58
C HIS A 234 -11.88 -12.57 -3.25
N GLY A 235 -11.27 -13.29 -4.20
CA GLY A 235 -9.92 -13.87 -4.03
C GLY A 235 -9.96 -15.26 -3.40
N ALA A 236 -9.16 -15.50 -2.35
CA ALA A 236 -9.15 -16.77 -1.63
C ALA A 236 -10.36 -16.89 -0.70
N ALA A 237 -10.73 -18.13 -0.35
CA ALA A 237 -11.75 -18.37 0.68
C ALA A 237 -11.16 -18.07 2.08
N PRO A 238 -11.89 -17.37 2.97
CA PRO A 238 -11.47 -17.21 4.35
C PRO A 238 -11.49 -18.53 5.11
N ALA A 239 -10.73 -18.64 6.19
CA ALA A 239 -10.77 -19.81 7.06
C ALA A 239 -12.17 -19.98 7.67
N GLY A 240 -12.71 -21.19 7.63
CA GLY A 240 -14.04 -21.51 8.18
C GLY A 240 -15.23 -21.19 7.28
N ALA A 241 -15.03 -20.84 6.00
CA ALA A 241 -16.07 -20.75 4.99
C ALA A 241 -16.25 -22.10 4.28
N GLY A 242 -16.64 -23.14 5.04
CA GLY A 242 -16.97 -24.48 4.55
C GLY A 242 -18.24 -24.98 5.20
#